data_19573a2d1981573ffddfa0a77b561b45
#
_entry.id   19573a2d1981573ffddfa0a77b561b45
#
_cell.length_a   1.000
_cell.length_b   1.000
_cell.length_c   1.000
_cell.angle_alpha   90.00
_cell.angle_beta   90.00
_cell.angle_gamma   90.00
#
_symmetry.space_group_name_H-M   'P 1'
#
loop_
_entity.id
_entity.type
_entity.pdbx_description
1 polymer ?
#
loop_
_entity_poly.entity_id
_entity_poly.type
_entity_poly.pdbx_seq_one_letter_code
_entity_poly.pdbx_strand_id
1 'polypeptide(L)'
;MSRILVDTSIWIDYFEDKDSYTIIDRLVIDNLICTNDLILAELVPFFHLQEKDELVEALMALQKYEIRIDWPQLIHMQISNLKHGINGVGVPDLIILENVLVNDLILFTKDKHFMLMKDVFDFKMFDYKELKRR
;
A
#
# COMPACT_ATOMS: atom_id res chain seq x y z
N MET A 1 7.74 -8.50 -14.14
CA MET A 1 7.59 -7.16 -13.59
C MET A 1 6.84 -7.21 -12.27
N SER A 2 7.36 -6.54 -11.25
CA SER A 2 6.73 -6.53 -9.93
C SER A 2 5.41 -5.78 -9.94
N ARG A 3 4.42 -6.29 -9.20
CA ARG A 3 3.15 -5.59 -9.06
C ARG A 3 3.26 -4.46 -8.05
N ILE A 4 2.33 -3.54 -8.15
CA ILE A 4 2.30 -2.33 -7.30
C ILE A 4 1.18 -2.50 -6.29
N LEU A 5 1.55 -2.51 -5.01
CA LEU A 5 0.60 -2.51 -3.90
C LEU A 5 0.23 -1.07 -3.57
N VAL A 6 -1.02 -0.70 -3.83
CA VAL A 6 -1.51 0.66 -3.59
C VAL A 6 -2.08 0.73 -2.17
N ASP A 7 -1.50 1.60 -1.35
CA ASP A 7 -1.91 1.80 0.03
C ASP A 7 -3.28 2.50 0.13
N THR A 8 -3.93 2.31 1.24
CA THR A 8 -5.26 2.87 1.54
C THR A 8 -5.35 4.37 1.27
N SER A 9 -4.34 5.14 1.71
CA SER A 9 -4.33 6.59 1.56
C SER A 9 -4.36 7.04 0.09
N ILE A 10 -3.66 6.33 -0.77
CA ILE A 10 -3.64 6.63 -2.21
C ILE A 10 -5.00 6.32 -2.85
N TRP A 11 -5.62 5.18 -2.48
CA TRP A 11 -6.93 4.84 -2.99
C TRP A 11 -7.99 5.87 -2.60
N ILE A 12 -7.97 6.34 -1.36
CA ILE A 12 -8.92 7.35 -0.89
C ILE A 12 -8.75 8.64 -1.68
N ASP A 13 -7.51 9.11 -1.84
CA ASP A 13 -7.24 10.32 -2.61
C ASP A 13 -7.65 10.17 -4.08
N TYR A 14 -7.38 9.02 -4.67
CA TYR A 14 -7.72 8.75 -6.06
C TYR A 14 -9.23 8.82 -6.30
N PHE A 15 -10.03 8.25 -5.40
CA PHE A 15 -11.48 8.26 -5.55
C PHE A 15 -12.11 9.60 -5.19
N GLU A 16 -11.45 10.42 -4.38
CA GLU A 16 -11.91 11.78 -4.08
C GLU A 16 -11.56 12.75 -5.21
N ASP A 17 -10.39 12.57 -5.82
CA ASP A 17 -9.90 13.41 -6.91
C ASP A 17 -9.10 12.57 -7.90
N LYS A 18 -9.77 12.02 -8.90
CA LYS A 18 -9.14 11.14 -9.90
C LYS A 18 -8.03 11.84 -10.70
N ASP A 19 -8.11 13.15 -10.85
CA ASP A 19 -7.11 13.90 -11.60
C ASP A 19 -5.77 13.97 -10.87
N SER A 20 -5.77 13.77 -9.56
CA SER A 20 -4.53 13.74 -8.76
C SER A 20 -3.67 12.52 -9.01
N TYR A 21 -4.27 11.40 -9.43
CA TYR A 21 -3.56 10.12 -9.60
C TYR A 21 -3.98 9.42 -10.89
N THR A 22 -3.90 10.12 -12.01
CA THR A 22 -4.28 9.55 -13.32
C THR A 22 -3.48 8.31 -13.68
N ILE A 23 -2.28 8.17 -13.12
CA ILE A 23 -1.45 6.99 -13.31
C ILE A 23 -2.15 5.71 -12.84
N ILE A 24 -3.04 5.81 -11.84
CA ILE A 24 -3.76 4.64 -11.32
C ILE A 24 -4.59 3.98 -12.44
N ASP A 25 -5.27 4.77 -13.26
CA ASP A 25 -6.08 4.24 -14.36
C ASP A 25 -5.24 3.40 -15.31
N ARG A 26 -4.06 3.90 -15.65
CA ARG A 26 -3.13 3.20 -16.53
C ARG A 26 -2.61 1.91 -15.91
N LEU A 27 -2.26 1.96 -14.63
CA LEU A 27 -1.75 0.80 -13.92
C LEU A 27 -2.81 -0.29 -13.78
N VAL A 28 -4.08 0.09 -13.60
CA VAL A 28 -5.20 -0.87 -13.56
C VAL A 28 -5.37 -1.52 -14.94
N ILE A 29 -5.39 -0.74 -16.01
CA ILE A 29 -5.52 -1.24 -17.38
C ILE A 29 -4.40 -2.24 -17.69
N ASP A 30 -3.18 -1.93 -17.29
CA ASP A 30 -2.01 -2.77 -17.53
C ASP A 30 -1.91 -3.96 -16.55
N ASN A 31 -2.89 -4.13 -15.66
CA ASN A 31 -2.96 -5.21 -14.67
C ASN A 31 -1.70 -5.27 -13.77
N LEU A 32 -1.21 -4.12 -13.36
CA LEU A 32 -0.02 -3.99 -12.53
C LEU A 32 -0.33 -3.75 -11.04
N ILE A 33 -1.59 -3.48 -10.71
CA ILE A 33 -2.00 -3.19 -9.33
C ILE A 33 -2.41 -4.46 -8.61
N CYS A 34 -2.02 -4.57 -7.35
CA CYS A 34 -2.45 -5.62 -6.45
C CYS A 34 -2.94 -5.02 -5.13
N THR A 35 -3.53 -5.87 -4.31
CA THR A 35 -4.01 -5.51 -2.98
C THR A 35 -3.81 -6.68 -2.02
N ASN A 36 -4.25 -6.51 -0.78
CA ASN A 36 -4.29 -7.57 0.22
C ASN A 36 -5.50 -7.37 1.13
N ASP A 37 -5.78 -8.36 1.97
CA ASP A 37 -6.95 -8.32 2.84
C ASP A 37 -6.90 -7.20 3.88
N LEU A 38 -5.72 -6.79 4.33
CA LEU A 38 -5.61 -5.68 5.28
C LEU A 38 -6.09 -4.37 4.64
N ILE A 39 -5.61 -4.08 3.43
CA ILE A 39 -6.02 -2.88 2.68
C ILE A 39 -7.51 -2.94 2.39
N LEU A 40 -8.02 -4.09 1.95
CA LEU A 40 -9.45 -4.25 1.68
C LEU A 40 -10.29 -4.05 2.94
N ALA A 41 -9.84 -4.56 4.09
CA ALA A 41 -10.54 -4.37 5.36
C ALA A 41 -10.62 -2.91 5.79
N GLU A 42 -9.65 -2.10 5.41
CA GLU A 42 -9.67 -0.66 5.67
C GLU A 42 -10.54 0.11 4.66
N LEU A 43 -10.47 -0.26 3.38
CA LEU A 43 -11.14 0.48 2.30
C LEU A 43 -12.60 0.11 2.10
N VAL A 44 -12.93 -1.18 2.13
CA VAL A 44 -14.27 -1.66 1.78
C VAL A 44 -15.33 -1.06 2.70
N PRO A 45 -15.17 -1.05 4.04
CA PRO A 45 -16.16 -0.40 4.90
C PRO A 45 -16.33 1.10 4.60
N PHE A 46 -15.24 1.80 4.31
CA PHE A 46 -15.26 3.22 3.99
C PHE A 46 -16.12 3.51 2.75
N PHE A 47 -15.90 2.75 1.67
CA PHE A 47 -16.66 2.95 0.43
C PHE A 47 -18.07 2.37 0.49
N HIS A 48 -18.28 1.30 1.25
CA HIS A 48 -19.61 0.73 1.46
C HIS A 48 -20.55 1.75 2.10
N LEU A 49 -20.07 2.47 3.13
CA LEU A 49 -20.88 3.50 3.79
C LEU A 49 -21.21 4.68 2.88
N GLN A 50 -20.41 4.89 1.84
CA GLN A 50 -20.65 5.93 0.83
C GLN A 50 -21.49 5.40 -0.34
N GLU A 51 -21.99 4.18 -0.25
CA GLU A 51 -22.81 3.53 -1.29
C GLU A 51 -22.08 3.41 -2.64
N LYS A 52 -20.76 3.21 -2.59
CA LYS A 52 -19.91 3.07 -3.78
C LYS A 52 -19.64 1.60 -4.08
N ASP A 53 -20.70 0.83 -4.31
CA ASP A 53 -20.61 -0.62 -4.47
C ASP A 53 -19.80 -1.04 -5.70
N GLU A 54 -19.85 -0.26 -6.78
CA GLU A 54 -19.05 -0.54 -7.98
C GLU A 54 -17.56 -0.46 -7.71
N LEU A 55 -17.12 0.51 -6.87
CA LEU A 55 -15.73 0.63 -6.45
C LEU A 55 -15.32 -0.56 -5.58
N VAL A 56 -16.19 -0.98 -4.68
CA VAL A 56 -15.93 -2.15 -3.83
C VAL A 56 -15.71 -3.39 -4.70
N GLU A 57 -16.60 -3.62 -5.68
CA GLU A 57 -16.45 -4.75 -6.60
C GLU A 57 -15.14 -4.69 -7.38
N ALA A 58 -14.76 -3.50 -7.86
CA ALA A 58 -13.51 -3.32 -8.60
C ALA A 58 -12.29 -3.63 -7.72
N LEU A 59 -12.30 -3.16 -6.47
CA LEU A 59 -11.22 -3.44 -5.53
C LEU A 59 -11.12 -4.93 -5.21
N MET A 60 -12.26 -5.58 -4.99
CA MET A 60 -12.30 -7.02 -4.69
C MET A 60 -11.86 -7.88 -5.87
N ALA A 61 -11.90 -7.35 -7.09
CA ALA A 61 -11.49 -8.07 -8.29
C ALA A 61 -9.98 -7.94 -8.58
N LEU A 62 -9.26 -7.10 -7.85
CA LEU A 62 -7.82 -6.94 -8.05
C LEU A 62 -7.06 -8.21 -7.65
N GLN A 63 -5.87 -8.38 -8.23
CA GLN A 63 -4.94 -9.42 -7.80
C GLN A 63 -4.65 -9.25 -6.31
N LYS A 64 -4.86 -10.29 -5.54
CA LYS A 64 -4.70 -10.26 -4.10
C LYS A 64 -3.53 -11.13 -3.67
N TYR A 65 -2.66 -10.58 -2.81
CA TYR A 65 -1.57 -11.33 -2.20
C TYR A 65 -1.96 -11.70 -0.77
N GLU A 66 -1.81 -12.98 -0.45
CA GLU A 66 -2.12 -13.49 0.88
C GLU A 66 -1.19 -12.87 1.93
N ILE A 67 -1.76 -12.49 3.06
CA ILE A 67 -1.00 -12.01 4.21
C ILE A 67 -0.70 -13.21 5.10
N ARG A 68 0.60 -13.47 5.32
CA ARG A 68 1.09 -14.47 6.25
C ARG A 68 1.96 -13.75 7.25
N ILE A 69 1.46 -13.62 8.48
CA ILE A 69 2.14 -12.83 9.50
C ILE A 69 3.18 -13.70 10.21
N ASP A 70 4.43 -13.28 10.12
CA ASP A 70 5.53 -13.83 10.91
C ASP A 70 5.74 -12.88 12.10
N TRP A 71 5.14 -13.21 13.23
CA TRP A 71 5.18 -12.34 14.40
C TRP A 71 6.59 -12.06 14.91
N PRO A 72 7.50 -13.07 15.01
CA PRO A 72 8.89 -12.77 15.37
C PRO A 72 9.55 -11.78 14.42
N GLN A 73 9.26 -11.85 13.12
CA GLN A 73 9.80 -10.91 12.14
C GLN A 73 9.25 -9.51 12.36
N LEU A 74 7.95 -9.37 12.63
CA LEU A 74 7.35 -8.06 12.91
C LEU A 74 7.97 -7.43 14.16
N ILE A 75 8.18 -8.22 15.20
CA ILE A 75 8.83 -7.74 16.42
C ILE A 75 10.24 -7.25 16.10
N HIS A 76 10.99 -8.01 15.31
CA HIS A 76 12.34 -7.64 14.90
C HIS A 76 12.35 -6.33 14.10
N MET A 77 11.41 -6.19 13.17
CA MET A 77 11.28 -4.96 12.37
C MET A 77 10.99 -3.74 13.26
N GLN A 78 10.11 -3.89 14.25
CA GLN A 78 9.80 -2.78 15.15
C GLN A 78 11.00 -2.42 16.04
N ILE A 79 11.75 -3.40 16.51
CA ILE A 79 12.99 -3.14 17.25
C ILE A 79 13.96 -2.33 16.37
N SER A 80 14.11 -2.73 15.12
CA SER A 80 14.97 -2.04 14.15
C SER A 80 14.51 -0.59 13.93
N ASN A 81 13.20 -0.36 13.79
CA ASN A 81 12.64 0.99 13.67
C ASN A 81 13.04 1.86 14.86
N LEU A 82 12.84 1.34 16.08
CA LEU A 82 13.13 2.10 17.29
C LEU A 82 14.63 2.39 17.42
N LYS A 83 15.49 1.45 17.04
CA LYS A 83 16.95 1.67 17.02
C LYS A 83 17.35 2.77 16.05
N HIS A 84 16.60 2.98 14.98
CA HIS A 84 16.87 4.02 13.98
C HIS A 84 16.08 5.30 14.23
N GLY A 85 15.46 5.44 15.41
CA GLY A 85 14.70 6.63 15.76
C GLY A 85 13.36 6.77 15.05
N ILE A 86 12.86 5.70 14.45
CA ILE A 86 11.55 5.72 13.78
C ILE A 86 10.50 5.28 14.79
N ASN A 87 9.66 6.24 15.20
CA ASN A 87 8.61 6.04 16.20
C ASN A 87 7.24 6.13 15.56
N GLY A 88 6.24 5.55 16.21
CA GLY A 88 4.85 5.69 15.81
C GLY A 88 4.41 4.79 14.66
N VAL A 89 5.24 3.81 14.29
CA VAL A 89 4.84 2.83 13.27
C VAL A 89 3.90 1.82 13.89
N GLY A 90 2.69 1.72 13.35
CA GLY A 90 1.70 0.76 13.83
C GLY A 90 1.91 -0.64 13.29
N VAL A 91 1.31 -1.62 13.97
CA VAL A 91 1.37 -3.01 13.53
C VAL A 91 0.81 -3.19 12.11
N PRO A 92 -0.30 -2.54 11.70
CA PRO A 92 -0.78 -2.64 10.32
C PRO A 92 0.25 -2.23 9.28
N ASP A 93 1.03 -1.19 9.54
CA ASP A 93 2.09 -0.75 8.62
C ASP A 93 3.18 -1.81 8.48
N LEU A 94 3.54 -2.47 9.58
CA LEU A 94 4.52 -3.55 9.56
C LEU A 94 4.00 -4.76 8.77
N ILE A 95 2.73 -5.07 8.89
CA ILE A 95 2.10 -6.16 8.13
C ILE A 95 2.14 -5.85 6.62
N ILE A 96 1.83 -4.61 6.25
CA ILE A 96 1.92 -4.18 4.85
C ILE A 96 3.36 -4.29 4.34
N LEU A 97 4.32 -3.80 5.12
CA LEU A 97 5.73 -3.86 4.71
C LEU A 97 6.21 -5.30 4.56
N GLU A 98 5.84 -6.19 5.47
CA GLU A 98 6.18 -7.61 5.36
C GLU A 98 5.59 -8.22 4.08
N ASN A 99 4.35 -7.89 3.75
CA ASN A 99 3.69 -8.36 2.53
C ASN A 99 4.44 -7.88 1.28
N VAL A 100 4.90 -6.62 1.29
CA VAL A 100 5.72 -6.05 0.21
C VAL A 100 7.05 -6.82 0.08
N LEU A 101 7.74 -7.05 1.19
CA LEU A 101 9.06 -7.69 1.17
C LEU A 101 8.98 -9.15 0.72
N VAL A 102 8.03 -9.90 1.25
CA VAL A 102 7.88 -11.33 0.95
C VAL A 102 7.54 -11.57 -0.52
N ASN A 103 6.74 -10.69 -1.12
CA ASN A 103 6.27 -10.83 -2.50
C ASN A 103 7.00 -9.96 -3.50
N ASP A 104 8.06 -9.27 -3.09
CA ASP A 104 8.83 -8.35 -3.92
C ASP A 104 7.93 -7.35 -4.66
N LEU A 105 7.04 -6.70 -3.93
CA LEU A 105 6.11 -5.72 -4.47
C LEU A 105 6.73 -4.32 -4.47
N ILE A 106 6.12 -3.43 -5.25
CA ILE A 106 6.43 -2.00 -5.23
C ILE A 106 5.32 -1.33 -4.42
N LEU A 107 5.66 -0.59 -3.37
CA LEU A 107 4.68 0.08 -2.53
C LEU A 107 4.35 1.46 -3.05
N PHE A 108 3.06 1.73 -3.27
CA PHE A 108 2.57 3.05 -3.67
C PHE A 108 1.84 3.67 -2.46
N THR A 109 2.50 4.60 -1.79
CA THR A 109 1.98 5.24 -0.57
C THR A 109 2.44 6.68 -0.48
N LYS A 110 1.73 7.49 0.29
CA LYS A 110 2.16 8.83 0.67
C LYS A 110 2.49 8.94 2.17
N ASP A 111 2.41 7.83 2.90
CA ASP A 111 2.67 7.81 4.33
C ASP A 111 4.17 7.95 4.60
N LYS A 112 4.53 8.97 5.37
CA LYS A 112 5.91 9.27 5.70
C LYS A 112 6.62 8.17 6.49
N HIS A 113 5.88 7.34 7.23
CA HIS A 113 6.48 6.22 7.97
C HIS A 113 7.16 5.24 7.02
N PHE A 114 6.53 4.93 5.88
CA PHE A 114 7.14 4.06 4.88
C PHE A 114 8.37 4.73 4.24
N MET A 115 8.33 6.03 4.03
CA MET A 115 9.49 6.77 3.50
C MET A 115 10.69 6.69 4.44
N LEU A 116 10.45 6.76 5.77
CA LEU A 116 11.49 6.60 6.77
C LEU A 116 12.01 5.17 6.81
N MET A 117 11.12 4.18 6.74
CA MET A 117 11.49 2.77 6.80
C MET A 117 12.26 2.31 5.56
N LYS A 118 12.14 3.02 4.44
CA LYS A 118 12.89 2.68 3.23
C LYS A 118 14.39 2.70 3.44
N ASP A 119 14.88 3.58 4.31
CA ASP A 119 16.31 3.67 4.62
C ASP A 119 16.79 2.53 5.52
N VAL A 120 15.89 1.84 6.21
CA VAL A 120 16.20 0.75 7.13
C VAL A 120 15.96 -0.61 6.48
N PHE A 121 14.88 -0.73 5.70
CA PHE A 121 14.48 -1.97 5.02
C PHE A 121 14.58 -1.76 3.51
N ASP A 122 15.19 -2.70 2.83
CA ASP A 122 15.39 -2.61 1.38
C ASP A 122 14.12 -3.04 0.65
N PHE A 123 13.30 -2.08 0.27
CA PHE A 123 12.10 -2.31 -0.54
C PHE A 123 11.91 -1.18 -1.54
N LYS A 124 11.06 -1.41 -2.55
CA LYS A 124 10.82 -0.47 -3.63
C LYS A 124 9.56 0.34 -3.37
N MET A 125 9.65 1.65 -3.59
CA MET A 125 8.51 2.55 -3.55
C MET A 125 8.24 3.12 -4.93
N PHE A 126 6.94 3.26 -5.27
CA PHE A 126 6.53 3.87 -6.53
C PHE A 126 6.65 5.39 -6.42
N ASP A 127 7.44 6.00 -7.29
CA ASP A 127 7.64 7.45 -7.29
C ASP A 127 6.63 8.13 -8.23
N TYR A 128 5.45 8.41 -7.69
CA TYR A 128 4.39 9.08 -8.42
C TYR A 128 4.61 10.58 -8.61
N LYS A 129 5.45 11.20 -7.77
CA LYS A 129 5.75 12.63 -7.87
C LYS A 129 6.49 12.96 -9.16
N GLU A 130 7.37 12.10 -9.58
CA GLU A 130 8.10 12.24 -10.83
C GLU A 130 7.16 12.18 -12.02
N LEU A 131 6.15 11.33 -11.96
CA LEU A 131 5.13 11.18 -13.00
C LEU A 131 4.17 12.38 -13.05
N LYS A 132 3.86 13.00 -11.92
CA LYS A 132 3.05 14.20 -11.87
C LYS A 132 3.71 15.41 -12.52
N ARG A 133 5.03 15.42 -12.60
CA ARG A 133 5.81 16.52 -13.22
C ARG A 133 5.85 16.41 -14.74
N ARG A 134 5.44 15.30 -15.27
CA ARG A 134 5.34 15.06 -16.71
C ARG A 134 3.92 15.38 -17.17
#